data_d0546885039ba2240a7716558a43c05d
#
_entry.id   d0546885039ba2240a7716558a43c05d
#
_cell.length_a   1.000
_cell.length_b   1.000
_cell.length_c   1.000
_cell.angle_alpha   90.00
_cell.angle_beta   90.00
_cell.angle_gamma   90.00
#
_symmetry.space_group_name_H-M   'P 1'
#
loop_
_entity.id
_entity.type
_entity.pdbx_description
1 polymer ?
#
loop_
_entity_poly.entity_id
_entity_poly.type
_entity_poly.pdbx_seq_one_letter_code
_entity_poly.pdbx_strand_id
1 'polypeptide(L)'
;VHRDLKPENILLEQNKEFDQIKIIDFGTSLVFDENKKLDEKLGTPYYIAPEVLAKNYGAKCDIWSCGVITYITLSGIPPFNGASDQEIMKKVKSGKFSFADPVWATISEQAKDFISTLLTLDQNKRPSAEQALKHPWIVEANKLSLESVSTDVAMNALTNLQSFNANSKLKQATYAFIASQLLNK
;
A
#
# COMPACT_ATOMS: atom_id res chain seq x y z
N VAL A 1 11.05 8.61 7.83
CA VAL A 1 10.63 7.77 6.70
C VAL A 1 10.65 6.32 7.12
N HIS A 2 9.56 5.58 6.91
CA HIS A 2 9.42 4.18 7.33
C HIS A 2 10.07 3.20 6.35
N ARG A 3 9.82 3.36 5.05
CA ARG A 3 10.39 2.63 3.91
C ARG A 3 9.87 1.18 3.70
N ASP A 4 9.03 0.65 4.61
CA ASP A 4 8.37 -0.66 4.44
C ASP A 4 6.93 -0.62 5.00
N LEU A 5 6.16 0.43 4.63
CA LEU A 5 4.74 0.48 4.97
C LEU A 5 3.98 -0.60 4.18
N LYS A 6 3.28 -1.44 4.93
CA LYS A 6 2.44 -2.53 4.41
C LYS A 6 1.41 -2.94 5.47
N PRO A 7 0.32 -3.63 5.11
CA PRO A 7 -0.71 -4.01 6.08
C PRO A 7 -0.18 -4.80 7.26
N GLU A 8 0.86 -5.63 7.07
CA GLU A 8 1.48 -6.43 8.14
C GLU A 8 2.15 -5.57 9.22
N ASN A 9 2.53 -4.34 8.87
CA ASN A 9 3.15 -3.37 9.78
C ASN A 9 2.15 -2.34 10.34
N ILE A 10 0.84 -2.57 10.14
CA ILE A 10 -0.25 -1.73 10.65
C ILE A 10 -1.11 -2.59 11.57
N LEU A 11 -1.05 -2.32 12.86
CA LEU A 11 -1.88 -3.00 13.85
C LEU A 11 -3.13 -2.20 14.15
N LEU A 12 -4.25 -2.91 14.27
CA LEU A 12 -5.50 -2.36 14.78
C LEU A 12 -5.60 -2.70 16.26
N GLU A 13 -5.75 -1.72 17.11
CA GLU A 13 -6.00 -1.95 18.53
C GLU A 13 -7.44 -2.42 18.71
N GLN A 14 -7.62 -3.62 19.31
CA GLN A 14 -8.93 -4.21 19.58
C GLN A 14 -9.59 -3.60 20.84
N ASN A 15 -9.66 -2.30 20.94
CA ASN A 15 -10.49 -1.63 21.93
C ASN A 15 -11.82 -1.22 21.27
N LYS A 16 -12.89 -1.12 22.07
CA LYS A 16 -14.26 -0.83 21.61
C LYS A 16 -14.42 0.46 20.80
N GLU A 17 -13.37 1.23 20.64
CA GLU A 17 -13.26 2.43 19.81
C GLU A 17 -12.19 2.12 18.75
N PHE A 18 -12.63 1.92 17.49
CA PHE A 18 -11.81 1.56 16.31
C PHE A 18 -10.77 2.64 15.92
N ASP A 19 -10.35 3.51 16.82
CA ASP A 19 -9.69 4.77 16.48
C ASP A 19 -8.16 4.74 16.48
N GLN A 20 -7.51 3.65 16.86
CA GLN A 20 -6.05 3.65 16.93
C GLN A 20 -5.41 2.54 16.10
N ILE A 21 -4.86 2.95 14.96
CA ILE A 21 -3.87 2.13 14.27
C ILE A 21 -2.48 2.41 14.85
N LYS A 22 -1.66 1.37 14.97
CA LYS A 22 -0.25 1.47 15.38
C LYS A 22 0.64 0.97 14.27
N ILE A 23 1.59 1.79 13.86
CA ILE A 23 2.62 1.38 12.91
C ILE A 23 3.74 0.72 13.71
N ILE A 24 4.21 -0.44 13.22
CA ILE A 24 5.27 -1.26 13.81
C ILE A 24 6.38 -1.52 12.80
N ASP A 25 7.47 -2.15 13.27
CA ASP A 25 8.63 -2.53 12.46
C ASP A 25 9.36 -1.34 11.83
N PHE A 26 10.04 -0.58 12.68
CA PHE A 26 10.90 0.54 12.28
C PHE A 26 12.32 0.10 11.89
N GLY A 27 12.56 -1.19 11.66
CA GLY A 27 13.88 -1.74 11.33
C GLY A 27 14.50 -1.17 10.05
N THR A 28 13.67 -0.70 9.11
CA THR A 28 14.12 -0.03 7.89
C THR A 28 13.99 1.49 7.95
N SER A 29 13.47 2.03 9.05
CA SER A 29 13.19 3.46 9.17
C SER A 29 14.46 4.27 9.42
N LEU A 30 14.41 5.53 9.00
CA LEU A 30 15.46 6.48 9.35
C LEU A 30 14.90 7.91 9.50
N VAL A 31 15.65 8.74 10.24
CA VAL A 31 15.38 10.17 10.31
C VAL A 31 15.74 10.79 8.96
N PHE A 32 14.74 11.42 8.32
CA PHE A 32 14.89 11.93 6.97
C PHE A 32 15.38 13.39 6.98
N ASP A 33 16.40 13.65 6.17
CA ASP A 33 16.88 15.00 5.86
C ASP A 33 16.42 15.35 4.45
N GLU A 34 15.60 16.37 4.30
CA GLU A 34 15.03 16.79 3.01
C GLU A 34 16.09 17.17 1.96
N ASN A 35 17.29 17.53 2.42
CA ASN A 35 18.42 17.88 1.54
C ASN A 35 19.19 16.66 1.03
N LYS A 36 18.87 15.46 1.51
CA LYS A 36 19.56 14.21 1.13
C LYS A 36 18.59 13.24 0.47
N LYS A 37 19.03 12.64 -0.62
CA LYS A 37 18.31 11.52 -1.22
C LYS A 37 18.78 10.20 -0.64
N LEU A 38 17.85 9.25 -0.56
CA LEU A 38 18.10 7.89 -0.14
C LEU A 38 18.40 7.03 -1.36
N ASP A 39 19.32 6.06 -1.21
CA ASP A 39 19.84 5.22 -2.30
C ASP A 39 19.77 3.72 -2.00
N GLU A 40 19.28 3.33 -0.84
CA GLU A 40 19.08 1.93 -0.50
C GLU A 40 17.80 1.39 -1.13
N LYS A 41 17.88 0.20 -1.72
CA LYS A 41 16.70 -0.50 -2.23
C LYS A 41 16.12 -1.38 -1.14
N LEU A 42 15.14 -0.87 -0.42
CA LEU A 42 14.44 -1.55 0.68
C LEU A 42 12.93 -1.58 0.42
N GLY A 43 12.24 -2.51 1.06
CA GLY A 43 10.80 -2.62 1.04
C GLY A 43 10.28 -3.87 0.35
N THR A 44 8.99 -4.08 0.45
CA THR A 44 8.28 -5.25 -0.08
C THR A 44 7.78 -4.97 -1.51
N PRO A 45 7.99 -5.87 -2.50
CA PRO A 45 7.80 -5.61 -3.93
C PRO A 45 6.48 -4.94 -4.32
N TYR A 46 5.36 -5.34 -3.71
CA TYR A 46 4.05 -4.75 -4.01
C TYR A 46 3.91 -3.28 -3.62
N TYR A 47 4.58 -2.88 -2.53
CA TYR A 47 4.41 -1.56 -1.89
C TYR A 47 5.54 -0.58 -2.20
N ILE A 48 6.61 -1.06 -2.84
CA ILE A 48 7.81 -0.27 -3.12
C ILE A 48 7.52 0.82 -4.16
N ALA A 49 8.00 2.04 -3.91
CA ALA A 49 7.84 3.14 -4.85
C ALA A 49 8.83 3.06 -6.03
N PRO A 50 8.46 3.58 -7.21
CA PRO A 50 9.31 3.51 -8.41
C PRO A 50 10.67 4.20 -8.23
N GLU A 51 10.72 5.31 -7.51
CA GLU A 51 11.96 6.04 -7.19
C GLU A 51 12.88 5.28 -6.23
N VAL A 52 12.35 4.40 -5.38
CA VAL A 52 13.15 3.49 -4.54
C VAL A 52 13.88 2.48 -5.40
N LEU A 53 13.22 1.98 -6.47
CA LEU A 53 13.85 1.09 -7.45
C LEU A 53 14.94 1.81 -8.26
N ALA A 54 14.87 3.14 -8.36
CA ALA A 54 15.88 3.98 -8.99
C ALA A 54 16.98 4.45 -8.03
N LYS A 55 16.87 4.14 -6.72
CA LYS A 55 17.83 4.53 -5.67
C LYS A 55 18.01 6.06 -5.57
N ASN A 56 16.93 6.81 -5.72
CA ASN A 56 16.94 8.28 -5.63
C ASN A 56 15.57 8.76 -5.09
N TYR A 57 15.36 8.65 -3.80
CA TYR A 57 14.05 8.87 -3.22
C TYR A 57 14.08 9.68 -1.91
N GLY A 58 12.92 10.07 -1.44
CA GLY A 58 12.68 10.78 -0.20
C GLY A 58 11.45 10.25 0.53
N ALA A 59 10.95 11.01 1.50
CA ALA A 59 9.84 10.61 2.37
C ALA A 59 8.55 10.23 1.62
N LYS A 60 8.34 10.76 0.43
CA LYS A 60 7.13 10.50 -0.36
C LYS A 60 7.02 9.05 -0.88
N CYS A 61 8.07 8.22 -0.71
CA CYS A 61 7.97 6.79 -0.98
C CYS A 61 6.93 6.12 -0.07
N ASP A 62 6.78 6.56 1.18
CA ASP A 62 5.75 6.05 2.09
C ASP A 62 4.33 6.44 1.64
N ILE A 63 4.18 7.60 0.99
CA ILE A 63 2.90 8.03 0.41
C ILE A 63 2.47 7.11 -0.75
N TRP A 64 3.42 6.67 -1.58
CA TRP A 64 3.16 5.64 -2.59
C TRP A 64 2.66 4.34 -1.96
N SER A 65 3.33 3.87 -0.92
CA SER A 65 2.93 2.66 -0.17
C SER A 65 1.52 2.80 0.39
N CYS A 66 1.15 3.96 0.94
CA CYS A 66 -0.22 4.25 1.36
C CYS A 66 -1.22 4.13 0.20
N GLY A 67 -0.88 4.62 -0.99
CA GLY A 67 -1.70 4.48 -2.20
C GLY A 67 -1.94 3.02 -2.58
N VAL A 68 -0.89 2.19 -2.53
CA VAL A 68 -1.00 0.74 -2.78
C VAL A 68 -1.87 0.06 -1.72
N ILE A 69 -1.66 0.38 -0.44
CA ILE A 69 -2.48 -0.16 0.66
C ILE A 69 -3.94 0.21 0.46
N THR A 70 -4.25 1.47 0.16
CA THR A 70 -5.62 1.94 -0.08
C THR A 70 -6.26 1.19 -1.26
N TYR A 71 -5.52 1.03 -2.36
CA TYR A 71 -6.00 0.27 -3.51
C TYR A 71 -6.38 -1.16 -3.14
N ILE A 72 -5.50 -1.89 -2.43
CA ILE A 72 -5.74 -3.27 -1.98
C ILE A 72 -6.90 -3.34 -0.97
N THR A 73 -6.96 -2.40 -0.03
CA THR A 73 -8.04 -2.34 0.98
C THR A 73 -9.42 -2.26 0.33
N LEU A 74 -9.55 -1.45 -0.72
CA LEU A 74 -10.83 -1.24 -1.39
C LEU A 74 -11.18 -2.34 -2.40
N SER A 75 -10.18 -2.98 -3.02
CA SER A 75 -10.41 -3.92 -4.13
C SER A 75 -10.05 -5.38 -3.85
N GLY A 76 -9.21 -5.65 -2.85
CA GLY A 76 -8.66 -6.99 -2.59
C GLY A 76 -7.57 -7.44 -3.56
N ILE A 77 -7.23 -6.62 -4.56
CA ILE A 77 -6.20 -6.92 -5.57
C ILE A 77 -5.11 -5.83 -5.58
N PRO A 78 -3.85 -6.15 -5.93
CA PRO A 78 -2.81 -5.15 -5.98
C PRO A 78 -2.87 -4.33 -7.29
N PRO A 79 -2.53 -3.03 -7.28
CA PRO A 79 -2.51 -2.20 -8.48
C PRO A 79 -1.44 -2.64 -9.49
N PHE A 80 -0.36 -3.23 -8.98
CA PHE A 80 0.75 -3.77 -9.76
C PHE A 80 0.91 -5.24 -9.43
N ASN A 81 0.48 -6.13 -10.31
CA ASN A 81 0.52 -7.57 -10.11
C ASN A 81 1.39 -8.24 -11.17
N GLY A 82 2.04 -9.36 -10.85
CA GLY A 82 2.88 -10.14 -11.75
C GLY A 82 3.14 -11.55 -11.24
N ALA A 83 3.63 -12.43 -12.11
CA ALA A 83 4.01 -13.78 -11.75
C ALA A 83 5.31 -13.82 -10.92
N SER A 84 6.12 -12.78 -10.95
CA SER A 84 7.37 -12.64 -10.22
C SER A 84 7.57 -11.22 -9.71
N ASP A 85 8.46 -11.07 -8.71
CA ASP A 85 8.84 -9.74 -8.20
C ASP A 85 9.42 -8.84 -9.30
N GLN A 86 10.12 -9.42 -10.27
CA GLN A 86 10.66 -8.67 -11.42
C GLN A 86 9.55 -8.07 -12.28
N GLU A 87 8.48 -8.83 -12.55
CA GLU A 87 7.32 -8.32 -13.29
C GLU A 87 6.58 -7.25 -12.50
N ILE A 88 6.39 -7.45 -11.19
CA ILE A 88 5.77 -6.46 -10.31
C ILE A 88 6.58 -5.17 -10.37
N MET A 89 7.90 -5.23 -10.15
CA MET A 89 8.79 -4.06 -10.19
C MET A 89 8.79 -3.37 -11.56
N LYS A 90 8.66 -4.12 -12.66
CA LYS A 90 8.53 -3.54 -14.01
C LYS A 90 7.24 -2.73 -14.15
N LYS A 91 6.12 -3.25 -13.61
CA LYS A 91 4.84 -2.54 -13.61
C LYS A 91 4.86 -1.32 -12.68
N VAL A 92 5.45 -1.44 -11.50
CA VAL A 92 5.67 -0.32 -10.57
C VAL A 92 6.45 0.82 -11.28
N LYS A 93 7.56 0.50 -11.95
CA LYS A 93 8.33 1.50 -12.71
C LYS A 93 7.52 2.18 -13.80
N SER A 94 6.54 1.49 -14.40
CA SER A 94 5.68 2.10 -15.42
C SER A 94 4.63 3.04 -14.83
N GLY A 95 4.27 2.87 -13.56
CA GLY A 95 3.22 3.61 -12.87
C GLY A 95 1.81 3.39 -13.44
N LYS A 96 1.64 2.43 -14.36
CA LYS A 96 0.35 2.18 -15.02
C LYS A 96 -0.46 1.17 -14.22
N PHE A 97 -1.58 1.59 -13.69
CA PHE A 97 -2.59 0.78 -13.03
C PHE A 97 -3.99 1.12 -13.59
N SER A 98 -5.03 0.39 -13.20
CA SER A 98 -6.36 0.52 -13.81
C SER A 98 -7.44 0.32 -12.75
N PHE A 99 -8.59 0.95 -12.94
CA PHE A 99 -9.84 0.72 -12.22
C PHE A 99 -10.88 -0.02 -13.07
N ALA A 100 -10.45 -0.78 -14.08
CA ALA A 100 -11.35 -1.49 -14.99
C ALA A 100 -11.96 -2.77 -14.41
N ASP A 101 -11.41 -3.31 -13.31
CA ASP A 101 -11.97 -4.48 -12.66
C ASP A 101 -13.39 -4.17 -12.13
N PRO A 102 -14.36 -5.10 -12.25
CA PRO A 102 -15.73 -4.89 -11.78
C PRO A 102 -15.86 -4.48 -10.31
N VAL A 103 -14.92 -4.85 -9.44
CA VAL A 103 -14.90 -4.44 -8.04
C VAL A 103 -14.92 -2.92 -7.88
N TRP A 104 -14.39 -2.18 -8.84
CA TRP A 104 -14.34 -0.72 -8.81
C TRP A 104 -15.66 -0.03 -9.17
N ALA A 105 -16.68 -0.77 -9.65
CA ALA A 105 -17.96 -0.19 -10.05
C ALA A 105 -18.72 0.43 -8.87
N THR A 106 -18.52 -0.08 -7.65
CA THR A 106 -19.19 0.41 -6.42
C THR A 106 -18.34 1.38 -5.62
N ILE A 107 -17.08 1.60 -6.01
CA ILE A 107 -16.16 2.49 -5.31
C ILE A 107 -16.29 3.91 -5.86
N SER A 108 -16.37 4.90 -4.97
CA SER A 108 -16.56 6.31 -5.35
C SER A 108 -15.41 6.84 -6.21
N GLU A 109 -15.74 7.79 -7.11
CA GLU A 109 -14.73 8.46 -7.93
C GLU A 109 -13.72 9.24 -7.08
N GLN A 110 -14.15 9.79 -5.93
CA GLN A 110 -13.26 10.48 -5.00
C GLN A 110 -12.22 9.52 -4.39
N ALA A 111 -12.59 8.26 -4.08
CA ALA A 111 -11.63 7.26 -3.61
C ALA A 111 -10.62 6.89 -4.69
N LYS A 112 -11.06 6.73 -5.95
CA LYS A 112 -10.19 6.47 -7.09
C LYS A 112 -9.25 7.65 -7.37
N ASP A 113 -9.73 8.87 -7.24
CA ASP A 113 -8.94 10.09 -7.36
C ASP A 113 -7.87 10.18 -6.26
N PHE A 114 -8.25 9.88 -5.01
CA PHE A 114 -7.28 9.80 -3.90
C PHE A 114 -6.17 8.80 -4.18
N ILE A 115 -6.51 7.57 -4.59
CA ILE A 115 -5.51 6.55 -4.95
C ILE A 115 -4.61 7.06 -6.08
N SER A 116 -5.18 7.65 -7.13
CA SER A 116 -4.43 8.16 -8.28
C SER A 116 -3.46 9.27 -7.87
N THR A 117 -3.88 10.09 -6.94
CA THR A 117 -3.07 11.18 -6.36
C THR A 117 -1.88 10.62 -5.59
N LEU A 118 -2.07 9.59 -4.75
CA LEU A 118 -1.00 8.94 -4.00
C LEU A 118 -0.05 8.13 -4.90
N LEU A 119 -0.59 7.49 -5.95
CA LEU A 119 0.17 6.71 -6.94
C LEU A 119 0.70 7.57 -8.09
N THR A 120 0.89 8.86 -7.88
CA THR A 120 1.56 9.74 -8.85
C THR A 120 3.00 9.29 -9.05
N LEU A 121 3.36 8.96 -10.30
CA LEU A 121 4.66 8.38 -10.66
C LEU A 121 5.82 9.32 -10.32
N ASP A 122 5.70 10.60 -10.68
CA ASP A 122 6.68 11.63 -10.36
C ASP A 122 6.62 11.98 -8.88
N GLN A 123 7.64 11.57 -8.10
CA GLN A 123 7.72 11.83 -6.67
C GLN A 123 7.64 13.32 -6.31
N ASN A 124 8.05 14.23 -7.21
CA ASN A 124 8.00 15.67 -6.94
C ASN A 124 6.56 16.20 -7.00
N LYS A 125 5.73 15.61 -7.87
CA LYS A 125 4.31 15.94 -8.03
C LYS A 125 3.41 15.17 -7.04
N ARG A 126 3.89 14.05 -6.50
CA ARG A 126 3.16 13.29 -5.47
C ARG A 126 2.98 14.15 -4.22
N PRO A 127 1.80 14.15 -3.58
CA PRO A 127 1.57 14.97 -2.38
C PRO A 127 2.47 14.54 -1.22
N SER A 128 2.68 15.46 -0.28
CA SER A 128 3.14 15.14 1.07
C SER A 128 2.02 14.49 1.89
N ALA A 129 2.34 13.92 3.05
CA ALA A 129 1.33 13.39 3.97
C ALA A 129 0.32 14.48 4.39
N GLU A 130 0.81 15.67 4.70
CA GLU A 130 -0.03 16.81 5.06
C GLU A 130 -0.99 17.22 3.92
N GLN A 131 -0.51 17.18 2.69
CA GLN A 131 -1.34 17.47 1.52
C GLN A 131 -2.38 16.37 1.28
N ALA A 132 -1.98 15.10 1.42
CA ALA A 132 -2.88 13.95 1.28
C ALA A 132 -4.02 13.98 2.30
N LEU A 133 -3.76 14.40 3.55
CA LEU A 133 -4.79 14.56 4.59
C LEU A 133 -5.83 15.64 4.26
N LYS A 134 -5.52 16.57 3.35
CA LYS A 134 -6.44 17.62 2.87
C LYS A 134 -7.27 17.19 1.65
N HIS A 135 -7.06 15.97 1.15
CA HIS A 135 -7.83 15.46 0.02
C HIS A 135 -9.33 15.36 0.35
N PRO A 136 -10.24 15.75 -0.58
CA PRO A 136 -11.70 15.76 -0.32
C PRO A 136 -12.23 14.45 0.25
N TRP A 137 -11.77 13.32 -0.27
CA TRP A 137 -12.18 11.99 0.21
C TRP A 137 -11.85 11.77 1.69
N ILE A 138 -10.67 12.19 2.15
CA ILE A 138 -10.26 12.08 3.57
C ILE A 138 -11.03 13.10 4.43
N VAL A 139 -11.18 14.34 3.94
CA VAL A 139 -11.91 15.39 4.68
C VAL A 139 -13.37 15.01 4.87
N GLU A 140 -14.01 14.40 3.88
CA GLU A 140 -15.39 13.92 4.01
C GLU A 140 -15.50 12.73 4.95
N ALA A 141 -14.58 11.75 4.85
CA ALA A 141 -14.56 10.62 5.75
C ALA A 141 -14.44 11.05 7.22
N ASN A 142 -13.63 12.06 7.51
CA ASN A 142 -13.48 12.59 8.88
C ASN A 142 -14.72 13.32 9.42
N LYS A 143 -15.70 13.66 8.57
CA LYS A 143 -16.98 14.25 8.99
C LYS A 143 -18.04 13.20 9.30
N LEU A 144 -17.81 11.97 8.83
CA LEU A 144 -18.72 10.87 9.12
C LEU A 144 -18.51 10.42 10.57
N SER A 145 -19.58 10.31 11.35
CA SER A 145 -19.50 9.63 12.65
C SER A 145 -19.24 8.14 12.41
N LEU A 146 -18.53 7.49 13.33
CA LEU A 146 -18.31 6.03 13.30
C LEU A 146 -19.62 5.25 13.15
N GLU A 147 -20.72 5.76 13.70
CA GLU A 147 -22.06 5.19 13.57
C GLU A 147 -22.61 5.24 12.12
N SER A 148 -22.10 6.13 11.28
CA SER A 148 -22.51 6.27 9.88
C SER A 148 -21.71 5.43 8.89
N VAL A 149 -20.57 4.87 9.33
CA VAL A 149 -19.79 3.94 8.50
C VAL A 149 -20.48 2.57 8.56
N SER A 150 -20.98 2.11 7.41
CA SER A 150 -21.56 0.78 7.32
C SER A 150 -20.55 -0.26 7.76
N THR A 151 -20.95 -1.11 8.71
CA THR A 151 -20.16 -2.25 9.19
C THR A 151 -19.70 -3.13 8.02
N ASP A 152 -20.53 -3.23 6.98
CA ASP A 152 -20.25 -4.01 5.78
C ASP A 152 -19.04 -3.45 4.99
N VAL A 153 -18.88 -2.13 4.91
CA VAL A 153 -17.74 -1.50 4.24
C VAL A 153 -16.45 -1.78 5.00
N ALA A 154 -16.47 -1.65 6.33
CA ALA A 154 -15.32 -1.95 7.17
C ALA A 154 -14.95 -3.44 7.11
N MET A 155 -15.95 -4.34 7.16
CA MET A 155 -15.74 -5.80 7.07
C MET A 155 -15.21 -6.18 5.68
N ASN A 156 -15.69 -5.59 4.61
CA ASN A 156 -15.19 -5.83 3.25
C ASN A 156 -13.71 -5.40 3.13
N ALA A 157 -13.35 -4.24 3.67
CA ALA A 157 -11.96 -3.77 3.67
C ALA A 157 -11.03 -4.74 4.41
N LEU A 158 -11.43 -5.20 5.60
CA LEU A 158 -10.66 -6.19 6.37
C LEU A 158 -10.57 -7.53 5.62
N THR A 159 -11.66 -8.00 5.05
CA THR A 159 -11.70 -9.24 4.25
C THR A 159 -10.76 -9.16 3.04
N ASN A 160 -10.75 -8.03 2.34
CA ASN A 160 -9.86 -7.78 1.21
C ASN A 160 -8.38 -7.87 1.63
N LEU A 161 -8.01 -7.21 2.73
CA LEU A 161 -6.64 -7.25 3.26
C LEU A 161 -6.24 -8.66 3.72
N GLN A 162 -7.13 -9.36 4.44
CA GLN A 162 -6.88 -10.71 4.91
C GLN A 162 -6.72 -11.70 3.75
N SER A 163 -7.61 -11.63 2.75
CA SER A 163 -7.56 -12.49 1.56
C SER A 163 -6.29 -12.25 0.75
N PHE A 164 -5.89 -10.99 0.56
CA PHE A 164 -4.65 -10.63 -0.12
C PHE A 164 -3.44 -11.19 0.63
N ASN A 165 -3.36 -11.02 1.95
CA ASN A 165 -2.27 -11.53 2.77
C ASN A 165 -2.21 -13.07 2.81
N ALA A 166 -3.36 -13.75 2.92
CA ALA A 166 -3.41 -15.20 2.91
C ALA A 166 -2.88 -15.77 1.58
N ASN A 167 -3.30 -15.19 0.45
CA ASN A 167 -2.82 -15.58 -0.87
C ASN A 167 -1.32 -15.32 -1.04
N SER A 168 -0.81 -14.21 -0.54
CA SER A 168 0.61 -13.88 -0.58
C SER A 168 1.45 -14.86 0.25
N LYS A 169 1.03 -15.17 1.47
CA LYS A 169 1.71 -16.14 2.35
C LYS A 169 1.67 -17.55 1.78
N LEU A 170 0.55 -18.00 1.22
CA LEU A 170 0.44 -19.31 0.58
C LEU A 170 1.39 -19.42 -0.60
N LYS A 171 1.46 -18.38 -1.46
CA LYS A 171 2.38 -18.32 -2.59
C LYS A 171 3.85 -18.40 -2.14
N GLN A 172 4.23 -17.67 -1.09
CA GLN A 172 5.58 -17.74 -0.51
C GLN A 172 5.90 -19.12 0.06
N ALA A 173 4.97 -19.74 0.80
CA ALA A 173 5.15 -21.09 1.35
C ALA A 173 5.29 -22.13 0.24
N THR A 174 4.51 -22.01 -0.85
CA THR A 174 4.61 -22.91 -2.00
C THR A 174 5.97 -22.78 -2.68
N TYR A 175 6.47 -21.56 -2.88
CA TYR A 175 7.80 -21.35 -3.48
C TYR A 175 8.93 -21.89 -2.58
N ALA A 176 8.84 -21.67 -1.25
CA ALA A 176 9.80 -22.22 -0.29
C ALA A 176 9.80 -23.75 -0.33
N PHE A 177 8.63 -24.37 -0.38
CA PHE A 177 8.49 -25.82 -0.51
C PHE A 177 9.11 -26.35 -1.81
N ILE A 178 8.80 -25.76 -2.95
CA ILE A 178 9.37 -26.14 -4.26
C ILE A 178 10.89 -25.97 -4.23
N ALA A 179 11.40 -24.86 -3.72
CA ALA A 179 12.84 -24.62 -3.60
C ALA A 179 13.53 -25.68 -2.74
N SER A 180 12.92 -26.08 -1.61
CA SER A 180 13.45 -27.14 -0.73
C SER A 180 13.52 -28.49 -1.44
N GLN A 181 12.57 -28.83 -2.30
CA GLN A 181 12.57 -30.08 -3.07
C GLN A 181 13.61 -30.08 -4.19
N LEU A 182 13.93 -28.92 -4.76
CA LEU A 182 14.95 -28.79 -5.80
C LEU A 182 16.38 -28.79 -5.26
N LEU A 183 16.59 -28.30 -4.05
CA LEU A 183 17.91 -28.23 -3.39
C LEU A 183 18.30 -29.55 -2.72
N ASN A 184 17.36 -30.48 -2.49
CA ASN A 184 17.60 -31.79 -1.89
C ASN A 184 17.79 -32.91 -2.94
N LYS A 185 18.08 -32.58 -4.18
CA LYS A 185 18.53 -33.47 -5.26
C LYS A 185 19.97 -33.10 -5.65
#